data_3fa6ef0547234f1801fc846504b44817
#
_entry.id   3fa6ef0547234f1801fc846504b44817
#
_cell.length_a   1.000
_cell.length_b   1.000
_cell.length_c   1.000
_cell.angle_alpha   90.00
_cell.angle_beta   90.00
_cell.angle_gamma   90.00
#
_symmetry.space_group_name_H-M   'P 1'
#
loop_
_entity.id
_entity.type
_entity.pdbx_description
1 polymer ?
#
loop_
_entity_poly.entity_id
_entity_poly.type
_entity_poly.pdbx_seq_one_letter_code
_entity_poly.pdbx_strand_id
1 'polypeptide(L)'
;YKETVKGLTENLKSLLGLSEEIALVNTAESIRETLEKTAEEHFEVAIVGEFKRGKSTLINAMLGQEVLPADVLPATATLNRVTYSEEPYVQVEYKNGKSERVDINKLEDYVTKLTAESEERAETVKEATVYYDTEFCKNNVDIIDTPGLNDDDQMTNVTLSILPKIDAAVFVISANSPFSQFEKEFLEKKMLTSDVGRIIFVVNCFGTFSQADENKIVETVRGRIGKYVMEKAKKVMGEDSREFAVYKRKIGTPRVIGVYAKQALNAKETGDKEALEKSNFPEFEKALETMLTKERGVIALQILANKITNSGTEILRSVVMQENALMMANDEFMEKYDEAIKEIGEIRNKKRQEFVKINDAANQVFNDLQPVLDSYWTNIEQTAMEVIDNFQMSSDDFKKDQLKLVTAKLTEKIKESIEARAQIICEQIQNSINFAVSCEAERLQEFEDEFFESVTKIQQMFTISDRVSKNGGVMDKIIGVAIGSYGVGGLFLGFRESGVKGALLGGATGFAGFY
;
A
#
# COMPACT_ATOMS: atom_id res chain seq x y z
N TYR A 1 -7.42 19.20 25.63
CA TYR A 1 -7.37 17.98 24.82
C TYR A 1 -8.44 16.97 25.23
N LYS A 2 -8.41 16.46 26.50
CA LYS A 2 -9.36 15.43 26.99
C LYS A 2 -10.83 15.85 26.84
N GLU A 3 -11.16 17.10 27.12
CA GLU A 3 -12.50 17.64 26.99
C GLU A 3 -12.95 17.70 25.53
N THR A 4 -12.06 18.08 24.61
CA THR A 4 -12.33 18.11 23.17
C THR A 4 -12.53 16.69 22.60
N VAL A 5 -11.68 15.73 22.99
CA VAL A 5 -11.84 14.31 22.63
C VAL A 5 -13.20 13.81 23.11
N LYS A 6 -13.57 14.08 24.36
CA LYS A 6 -14.87 13.69 24.91
C LYS A 6 -16.04 14.23 24.08
N GLY A 7 -16.01 15.53 23.75
CA GLY A 7 -17.05 16.14 22.94
C GLY A 7 -17.16 15.55 21.52
N LEU A 8 -16.01 15.29 20.86
CA LEU A 8 -16.00 14.66 19.55
C LEU A 8 -16.50 13.19 19.62
N THR A 9 -16.13 12.47 20.68
CA THR A 9 -16.62 11.09 20.92
C THR A 9 -18.13 11.05 21.15
N GLU A 10 -18.69 12.00 21.88
CA GLU A 10 -20.15 12.13 22.07
C GLU A 10 -20.87 12.41 20.75
N ASN A 11 -20.31 13.28 19.90
CA ASN A 11 -20.84 13.52 18.56
C ASN A 11 -20.81 12.27 17.69
N LEU A 12 -19.70 11.50 17.71
CA LEU A 12 -19.62 10.23 16.99
C LEU A 12 -20.66 9.21 17.48
N LYS A 13 -20.89 9.11 18.80
CA LYS A 13 -21.93 8.24 19.34
C LYS A 13 -23.33 8.64 18.87
N SER A 14 -23.59 9.95 18.75
CA SER A 14 -24.86 10.44 18.20
C SER A 14 -25.01 10.08 16.72
N LEU A 15 -23.95 10.21 15.92
CA LEU A 15 -23.94 9.79 14.51
C LEU A 15 -24.06 8.28 14.36
N LEU A 16 -23.49 7.48 15.27
CA LEU A 16 -23.68 6.05 15.31
C LEU A 16 -25.15 5.68 15.43
N GLY A 17 -25.84 6.25 16.42
CA GLY A 17 -27.28 6.02 16.59
C GLY A 17 -28.10 6.39 15.35
N LEU A 18 -27.84 7.54 14.74
CA LEU A 18 -28.49 7.94 13.49
C LEU A 18 -28.19 6.99 12.33
N SER A 19 -26.93 6.53 12.18
CA SER A 19 -26.57 5.60 11.11
C SER A 19 -27.25 4.22 11.28
N GLU A 20 -27.45 3.78 12.51
CA GLU A 20 -28.19 2.55 12.82
C GLU A 20 -29.69 2.70 12.51
N GLU A 21 -30.30 3.82 12.87
CA GLU A 21 -31.71 4.11 12.59
C GLU A 21 -32.04 4.09 11.09
N ILE A 22 -31.14 4.62 10.24
CA ILE A 22 -31.33 4.66 8.78
C ILE A 22 -30.64 3.48 8.06
N ALA A 23 -30.21 2.44 8.79
CA ALA A 23 -29.60 1.22 8.28
C ALA A 23 -28.32 1.40 7.43
N LEU A 24 -27.51 2.40 7.74
CA LEU A 24 -26.17 2.60 7.16
C LEU A 24 -25.13 1.73 7.89
N VAL A 25 -25.18 0.42 7.64
CA VAL A 25 -24.39 -0.60 8.36
C VAL A 25 -22.88 -0.27 8.33
N ASN A 26 -22.33 0.04 7.16
CA ASN A 26 -20.90 0.28 7.00
C ASN A 26 -20.45 1.55 7.72
N THR A 27 -21.24 2.63 7.67
CA THR A 27 -20.96 3.87 8.40
C THR A 27 -20.99 3.63 9.91
N ALA A 28 -21.98 2.87 10.39
CA ALA A 28 -22.08 2.49 11.79
C ALA A 28 -20.88 1.66 12.26
N GLU A 29 -20.45 0.67 11.49
CA GLU A 29 -19.28 -0.15 11.78
C GLU A 29 -17.99 0.66 11.82
N SER A 30 -17.77 1.51 10.82
CA SER A 30 -16.61 2.41 10.76
C SER A 30 -16.56 3.41 11.93
N ILE A 31 -17.72 3.89 12.41
CA ILE A 31 -17.79 4.74 13.61
C ILE A 31 -17.45 3.93 14.87
N ARG A 32 -17.94 2.68 15.02
CA ARG A 32 -17.63 1.81 16.17
C ARG A 32 -16.12 1.55 16.26
N GLU A 33 -15.49 1.13 15.16
CA GLU A 33 -14.03 0.91 15.12
C GLU A 33 -13.26 2.15 15.58
N THR A 34 -13.68 3.34 15.13
CA THR A 34 -13.04 4.61 15.54
C THR A 34 -13.23 4.91 17.03
N LEU A 35 -14.42 4.61 17.59
CA LEU A 35 -14.71 4.80 19.00
C LEU A 35 -13.91 3.82 19.89
N GLU A 36 -13.81 2.56 19.50
CA GLU A 36 -13.04 1.53 20.19
C GLU A 36 -11.56 1.90 20.23
N LYS A 37 -10.97 2.23 19.09
CA LYS A 37 -9.58 2.67 18.98
C LYS A 37 -9.29 3.91 19.83
N THR A 38 -10.23 4.87 19.85
CA THR A 38 -10.07 6.09 20.66
C THR A 38 -10.11 5.79 22.16
N ALA A 39 -10.91 4.80 22.59
CA ALA A 39 -11.01 4.39 23.98
C ALA A 39 -9.73 3.69 24.49
N GLU A 40 -9.02 2.98 23.62
CA GLU A 40 -7.78 2.28 23.93
C GLU A 40 -6.57 3.22 23.98
N GLU A 41 -6.72 4.48 23.59
CA GLU A 41 -5.63 5.46 23.49
C GLU A 41 -4.42 4.92 22.67
N HIS A 42 -4.69 4.04 21.70
CA HIS A 42 -3.68 3.43 20.85
C HIS A 42 -3.28 4.35 19.70
N PHE A 43 -2.00 4.28 19.27
CA PHE A 43 -1.51 5.06 18.16
C PHE A 43 -0.65 4.21 17.24
N GLU A 44 -1.06 4.04 16.01
CA GLU A 44 -0.44 3.15 15.05
C GLU A 44 0.27 3.92 13.95
N VAL A 45 1.55 3.62 13.76
CA VAL A 45 2.40 4.18 12.70
C VAL A 45 2.81 3.07 11.75
N ALA A 46 2.34 3.12 10.50
CA ALA A 46 2.78 2.16 9.49
C ALA A 46 4.00 2.66 8.71
N ILE A 47 4.93 1.75 8.49
CA ILE A 47 6.06 1.96 7.58
C ILE A 47 5.64 1.38 6.23
N VAL A 48 5.41 2.24 5.24
CA VAL A 48 4.87 1.87 3.93
C VAL A 48 5.85 2.22 2.81
N GLY A 49 5.80 1.53 1.70
CA GLY A 49 6.64 1.76 0.52
C GLY A 49 6.75 0.51 -0.33
N GLU A 50 7.23 0.66 -1.56
CA GLU A 50 7.42 -0.47 -2.47
C GLU A 50 8.38 -1.53 -1.89
N PHE A 51 8.36 -2.69 -2.52
CA PHE A 51 9.29 -3.77 -2.19
C PHE A 51 10.76 -3.33 -2.34
N LYS A 52 11.63 -3.83 -1.46
CA LYS A 52 13.07 -3.49 -1.42
C LYS A 52 13.40 -2.01 -1.18
N ARG A 53 12.51 -1.23 -0.60
CA ARG A 53 12.82 0.17 -0.19
C ARG A 53 13.53 0.26 1.16
N GLY A 54 13.67 -0.85 1.88
CA GLY A 54 14.37 -0.93 3.18
C GLY A 54 13.49 -0.57 4.37
N LYS A 55 12.19 -0.90 4.34
CA LYS A 55 11.24 -0.69 5.44
C LYS A 55 11.68 -1.40 6.72
N SER A 56 11.87 -2.72 6.67
CA SER A 56 12.31 -3.52 7.82
C SER A 56 13.70 -3.08 8.31
N THR A 57 14.61 -2.70 7.39
CA THR A 57 15.92 -2.13 7.75
C THR A 57 15.78 -0.81 8.50
N LEU A 58 14.83 0.05 8.11
CA LEU A 58 14.54 1.30 8.81
C LEU A 58 14.07 1.03 10.24
N ILE A 59 13.15 0.06 10.41
CA ILE A 59 12.66 -0.33 11.73
C ILE A 59 13.79 -0.94 12.55
N ASN A 60 14.60 -1.85 12.01
CA ASN A 60 15.75 -2.42 12.70
C ASN A 60 16.74 -1.33 13.15
N ALA A 61 16.97 -0.31 12.33
CA ALA A 61 17.77 0.84 12.73
C ALA A 61 17.12 1.65 13.86
N MET A 62 15.79 1.74 13.94
CA MET A 62 15.10 2.32 15.11
C MET A 62 15.30 1.47 16.36
N LEU A 63 15.18 0.15 16.23
CA LEU A 63 15.36 -0.80 17.34
C LEU A 63 16.83 -0.92 17.79
N GLY A 64 17.78 -0.55 16.93
CA GLY A 64 19.22 -0.61 17.20
C GLY A 64 19.85 -1.97 17.00
N GLN A 65 19.07 -2.95 16.53
CA GLN A 65 19.54 -4.30 16.17
C GLN A 65 18.63 -4.94 15.12
N GLU A 66 19.12 -6.02 14.49
CA GLU A 66 18.40 -6.76 13.47
C GLU A 66 17.37 -7.71 14.12
N VAL A 67 16.12 -7.24 14.19
CA VAL A 67 14.97 -7.94 14.79
C VAL A 67 14.02 -8.45 13.72
N LEU A 68 13.65 -7.57 12.77
CA LEU A 68 12.78 -7.93 11.67
C LEU A 68 13.61 -8.46 10.50
N PRO A 69 13.17 -9.52 9.80
CA PRO A 69 13.88 -10.01 8.62
C PRO A 69 13.91 -8.93 7.54
N ALA A 70 15.12 -8.66 7.01
CA ALA A 70 15.38 -7.55 6.09
C ALA A 70 16.08 -8.00 4.78
N ASP A 71 15.95 -9.27 4.40
CA ASP A 71 16.67 -9.88 3.29
C ASP A 71 16.24 -9.49 1.88
N VAL A 72 17.07 -9.87 0.90
CA VAL A 72 16.94 -9.57 -0.53
C VAL A 72 15.77 -10.33 -1.19
N LEU A 73 15.32 -11.44 -0.61
CA LEU A 73 14.14 -12.21 -1.06
C LEU A 73 12.86 -11.65 -0.40
N PRO A 74 11.66 -11.98 -0.92
CA PRO A 74 10.40 -11.55 -0.29
C PRO A 74 10.34 -11.99 1.17
N ALA A 75 10.78 -11.10 2.05
CA ALA A 75 10.99 -11.44 3.45
C ALA A 75 9.70 -11.28 4.27
N THR A 76 8.86 -10.31 3.92
CA THR A 76 7.69 -9.97 4.73
C THR A 76 6.41 -10.32 3.97
N ALA A 77 5.81 -11.46 4.29
CA ALA A 77 4.52 -11.90 3.72
C ALA A 77 3.33 -11.51 4.60
N THR A 78 3.58 -11.11 5.85
CA THR A 78 2.58 -10.81 6.88
C THR A 78 2.83 -9.43 7.47
N LEU A 79 1.85 -8.89 8.19
CA LEU A 79 2.05 -7.69 9.00
C LEU A 79 2.93 -8.03 10.21
N ASN A 80 3.99 -7.26 10.42
CA ASN A 80 4.78 -7.32 11.63
C ASN A 80 4.52 -6.06 12.44
N ARG A 81 3.98 -6.22 13.63
CA ARG A 81 3.74 -5.14 14.58
C ARG A 81 4.86 -5.12 15.61
N VAL A 82 5.42 -3.96 15.90
CA VAL A 82 6.37 -3.77 17.01
C VAL A 82 5.66 -2.96 18.08
N THR A 83 5.60 -3.49 19.28
CA THR A 83 5.02 -2.85 20.46
C THR A 83 5.98 -2.90 21.63
N TYR A 84 5.72 -2.09 22.67
CA TYR A 84 6.61 -1.99 23.84
C TYR A 84 6.48 -3.19 24.78
N SER A 85 7.60 -3.74 25.18
CA SER A 85 7.73 -4.64 26.32
C SER A 85 9.16 -4.60 26.87
N GLU A 86 9.33 -4.69 28.18
CA GLU A 86 10.66 -4.85 28.80
C GLU A 86 11.29 -6.21 28.49
N GLU A 87 10.47 -7.24 28.29
CA GLU A 87 10.93 -8.59 27.90
C GLU A 87 10.66 -8.83 26.41
N PRO A 88 11.73 -9.08 25.60
CA PRO A 88 11.56 -9.35 24.18
C PRO A 88 10.93 -10.72 23.91
N TYR A 89 9.89 -10.76 23.09
CA TYR A 89 9.28 -11.98 22.55
C TYR A 89 8.41 -11.67 21.34
N VAL A 90 7.95 -12.69 20.64
CA VAL A 90 7.01 -12.56 19.53
C VAL A 90 5.73 -13.32 19.86
N GLN A 91 4.59 -12.70 19.58
CA GLN A 91 3.29 -13.37 19.57
C GLN A 91 2.84 -13.50 18.13
N VAL A 92 2.65 -14.73 17.67
CA VAL A 92 2.16 -15.05 16.33
C VAL A 92 0.68 -15.33 16.42
N GLU A 93 -0.12 -14.60 15.66
CA GLU A 93 -1.56 -14.83 15.49
C GLU A 93 -1.82 -15.51 14.15
N TYR A 94 -2.53 -16.63 14.16
CA TYR A 94 -2.89 -17.39 12.97
C TYR A 94 -4.28 -16.99 12.45
N LYS A 95 -4.52 -17.19 11.14
CA LYS A 95 -5.81 -16.92 10.48
C LYS A 95 -6.98 -17.69 11.08
N ASN A 96 -6.71 -18.81 11.76
CA ASN A 96 -7.72 -19.62 12.47
C ASN A 96 -8.04 -19.13 13.90
N GLY A 97 -7.49 -17.99 14.31
CA GLY A 97 -7.70 -17.38 15.63
C GLY A 97 -6.84 -17.96 16.74
N LYS A 98 -5.95 -18.92 16.47
CA LYS A 98 -4.95 -19.38 17.45
C LYS A 98 -3.80 -18.38 17.55
N SER A 99 -3.17 -18.33 18.72
CA SER A 99 -1.95 -17.56 18.92
C SER A 99 -0.92 -18.38 19.70
N GLU A 100 0.37 -18.12 19.44
CA GLU A 100 1.45 -18.73 20.20
C GLU A 100 2.54 -17.69 20.47
N ARG A 101 3.25 -17.86 21.60
CA ARG A 101 4.43 -17.05 21.96
C ARG A 101 5.67 -17.78 21.52
N VAL A 102 6.53 -17.11 20.76
CA VAL A 102 7.78 -17.65 20.25
C VAL A 102 8.96 -16.74 20.60
N ASP A 103 10.16 -17.31 20.54
CA ASP A 103 11.39 -16.54 20.71
C ASP A 103 11.60 -15.58 19.54
N ILE A 104 12.14 -14.39 19.83
CA ILE A 104 12.36 -13.34 18.84
C ILE A 104 13.28 -13.82 17.68
N ASN A 105 14.24 -14.69 17.98
CA ASN A 105 15.15 -15.25 16.98
C ASN A 105 14.47 -16.24 16.01
N LYS A 106 13.23 -16.63 16.28
CA LYS A 106 12.44 -17.53 15.42
C LYS A 106 11.41 -16.79 14.55
N LEU A 107 11.34 -15.45 14.66
CA LEU A 107 10.39 -14.66 13.89
C LEU A 107 10.46 -14.96 12.39
N GLU A 108 11.68 -15.09 11.85
CA GLU A 108 11.92 -15.36 10.43
C GLU A 108 11.22 -16.63 9.93
N ASP A 109 11.16 -17.70 10.73
CA ASP A 109 10.49 -18.96 10.39
C ASP A 109 8.97 -18.82 10.17
N TYR A 110 8.37 -17.73 10.67
CA TYR A 110 6.92 -17.50 10.66
C TYR A 110 6.46 -16.45 9.66
N VAL A 111 7.34 -15.52 9.26
CA VAL A 111 6.94 -14.34 8.49
C VAL A 111 7.62 -14.22 7.13
N THR A 112 8.52 -15.17 6.80
CA THR A 112 9.26 -15.14 5.52
C THR A 112 8.87 -16.29 4.61
N LYS A 113 9.19 -16.16 3.31
CA LYS A 113 9.02 -17.19 2.28
C LYS A 113 10.37 -17.72 1.78
N LEU A 114 11.35 -17.85 2.67
CA LEU A 114 12.71 -18.25 2.30
C LEU A 114 12.85 -19.75 2.04
N THR A 115 12.05 -20.57 2.69
CA THR A 115 12.00 -22.02 2.51
C THR A 115 10.57 -22.47 2.27
N ALA A 116 10.36 -23.64 1.65
CA ALA A 116 9.02 -24.18 1.45
C ALA A 116 8.23 -24.34 2.78
N GLU A 117 8.92 -24.69 3.87
CA GLU A 117 8.31 -24.82 5.20
C GLU A 117 7.92 -23.47 5.79
N SER A 118 8.77 -22.42 5.65
CA SER A 118 8.46 -21.08 6.11
C SER A 118 7.36 -20.44 5.27
N GLU A 119 7.31 -20.71 3.97
CA GLU A 119 6.23 -20.23 3.09
C GLU A 119 4.87 -20.80 3.48
N GLU A 120 4.75 -22.13 3.66
CA GLU A 120 3.51 -22.78 4.11
C GLU A 120 3.06 -22.25 5.48
N ARG A 121 4.02 -22.01 6.38
CA ARG A 121 3.73 -21.45 7.71
C ARG A 121 3.28 -19.99 7.62
N ALA A 122 4.00 -19.13 6.87
CA ALA A 122 3.67 -17.72 6.69
C ALA A 122 2.27 -17.51 6.07
N GLU A 123 1.82 -18.43 5.20
CA GLU A 123 0.47 -18.40 4.64
C GLU A 123 -0.63 -18.60 5.69
N THR A 124 -0.35 -19.28 6.79
CA THR A 124 -1.30 -19.48 7.89
C THR A 124 -1.27 -18.37 8.93
N VAL A 125 -0.22 -17.56 8.96
CA VAL A 125 -0.06 -16.45 9.89
C VAL A 125 -0.90 -15.25 9.42
N LYS A 126 -1.59 -14.62 10.35
CA LYS A 126 -2.36 -13.39 10.15
C LYS A 126 -1.48 -12.17 10.45
N GLU A 127 -0.85 -12.16 11.63
CA GLU A 127 -0.02 -11.07 12.13
C GLU A 127 1.04 -11.62 13.10
N ALA A 128 2.22 -11.00 13.11
CA ALA A 128 3.25 -11.25 14.12
C ALA A 128 3.49 -9.96 14.92
N THR A 129 3.29 -10.02 16.24
CA THR A 129 3.54 -8.89 17.14
C THR A 129 4.86 -9.12 17.87
N VAL A 130 5.83 -8.27 17.60
CA VAL A 130 7.14 -8.24 18.23
C VAL A 130 7.09 -7.32 19.46
N TYR A 131 7.23 -7.89 20.62
CA TYR A 131 7.35 -7.18 21.89
C TYR A 131 8.81 -6.84 22.15
N TYR A 132 9.14 -5.55 22.24
CA TYR A 132 10.52 -5.09 22.31
C TYR A 132 10.69 -3.82 23.15
N ASP A 133 11.81 -3.70 23.87
CA ASP A 133 12.11 -2.48 24.63
C ASP A 133 12.62 -1.38 23.70
N THR A 134 11.72 -0.51 23.27
CA THR A 134 12.01 0.65 22.44
C THR A 134 11.23 1.89 22.89
N GLU A 135 11.92 3.02 22.94
CA GLU A 135 11.32 4.30 23.34
C GLU A 135 10.19 4.73 22.36
N PHE A 136 10.28 4.34 21.09
CA PHE A 136 9.29 4.72 20.06
C PHE A 136 7.93 4.07 20.27
N CYS A 137 7.88 2.89 20.90
CA CYS A 137 6.63 2.18 21.16
C CYS A 137 6.06 2.40 22.56
N LYS A 138 6.72 3.20 23.40
CA LYS A 138 6.15 3.59 24.69
C LYS A 138 4.86 4.37 24.54
N ASN A 139 4.04 4.38 25.59
CA ASN A 139 2.75 5.08 25.64
C ASN A 139 1.73 4.61 24.60
N ASN A 140 1.59 3.30 24.41
CA ASN A 140 0.65 2.67 23.49
C ASN A 140 0.86 3.14 22.03
N VAL A 141 2.10 3.13 21.58
CA VAL A 141 2.45 3.33 20.16
C VAL A 141 2.86 2.00 19.56
N ASP A 142 2.31 1.65 18.43
CA ASP A 142 2.75 0.53 17.62
C ASP A 142 3.37 1.00 16.32
N ILE A 143 4.46 0.34 15.92
CA ILE A 143 5.08 0.51 14.62
C ILE A 143 4.77 -0.74 13.80
N ILE A 144 4.18 -0.56 12.63
CA ILE A 144 3.74 -1.64 11.76
C ILE A 144 4.64 -1.70 10.53
N ASP A 145 5.40 -2.80 10.40
CA ASP A 145 6.09 -3.13 9.15
C ASP A 145 5.10 -3.74 8.17
N THR A 146 4.93 -3.10 7.03
CA THR A 146 4.00 -3.57 6.01
C THR A 146 4.71 -4.39 4.95
N PRO A 147 4.05 -5.39 4.36
CA PRO A 147 4.53 -6.02 3.14
C PRO A 147 4.86 -4.99 2.06
N GLY A 148 5.80 -5.34 1.18
CA GLY A 148 6.19 -4.45 0.08
C GLY A 148 5.04 -4.22 -0.89
N LEU A 149 4.78 -2.95 -1.20
CA LEU A 149 3.86 -2.59 -2.28
C LEU A 149 4.47 -3.01 -3.62
N ASN A 150 3.63 -3.41 -4.58
CA ASN A 150 4.02 -3.79 -5.93
C ASN A 150 4.94 -5.02 -6.04
N ASP A 151 4.95 -5.89 -5.03
CA ASP A 151 5.66 -7.17 -5.07
C ASP A 151 4.70 -8.33 -5.39
N ASP A 152 3.62 -8.43 -4.60
CA ASP A 152 2.53 -9.39 -4.73
C ASP A 152 1.21 -8.69 -4.39
N ASP A 153 0.14 -9.06 -5.09
CA ASP A 153 -1.19 -8.49 -4.86
C ASP A 153 -1.72 -8.80 -3.46
N GLN A 154 -1.42 -9.98 -2.92
CA GLN A 154 -1.80 -10.33 -1.55
C GLN A 154 -1.10 -9.40 -0.55
N MET A 155 0.19 -9.12 -0.75
CA MET A 155 0.98 -8.23 0.10
C MET A 155 0.48 -6.79 0.01
N THR A 156 0.15 -6.33 -1.19
CA THR A 156 -0.45 -5.01 -1.39
C THR A 156 -1.80 -4.90 -0.68
N ASN A 157 -2.67 -5.92 -0.80
CA ASN A 157 -3.97 -5.95 -0.13
C ASN A 157 -3.85 -5.96 1.40
N VAL A 158 -2.87 -6.67 1.96
CA VAL A 158 -2.58 -6.63 3.39
C VAL A 158 -2.25 -5.19 3.83
N THR A 159 -1.37 -4.50 3.11
CA THR A 159 -1.03 -3.10 3.39
C THR A 159 -2.26 -2.19 3.27
N LEU A 160 -3.10 -2.38 2.27
CA LEU A 160 -4.33 -1.58 2.09
C LEU A 160 -5.35 -1.80 3.20
N SER A 161 -5.46 -3.01 3.74
CA SER A 161 -6.40 -3.33 4.81
C SER A 161 -6.11 -2.61 6.12
N ILE A 162 -4.87 -2.16 6.33
CA ILE A 162 -4.49 -1.42 7.54
C ILE A 162 -4.55 0.09 7.39
N LEU A 163 -4.54 0.64 6.15
CA LEU A 163 -4.57 2.09 5.95
C LEU A 163 -5.71 2.81 6.67
N PRO A 164 -6.94 2.27 6.75
CA PRO A 164 -8.02 2.90 7.51
C PRO A 164 -7.80 2.84 9.03
N LYS A 165 -6.89 2.00 9.50
CA LYS A 165 -6.66 1.74 10.93
C LYS A 165 -5.47 2.51 11.51
N ILE A 166 -4.52 2.93 10.68
CA ILE A 166 -3.32 3.64 11.12
C ILE A 166 -3.57 5.14 11.33
N ASP A 167 -2.85 5.72 12.27
CA ASP A 167 -2.95 7.14 12.59
C ASP A 167 -1.95 7.98 11.81
N ALA A 168 -0.77 7.43 11.57
CA ALA A 168 0.28 8.07 10.80
C ALA A 168 1.05 7.06 9.95
N ALA A 169 1.80 7.55 8.99
CA ALA A 169 2.64 6.72 8.13
C ALA A 169 4.03 7.33 7.92
N VAL A 170 5.01 6.43 7.79
CA VAL A 170 6.33 6.74 7.25
C VAL A 170 6.42 6.13 5.86
N PHE A 171 6.49 6.97 4.84
CA PHE A 171 6.54 6.56 3.45
C PHE A 171 8.00 6.44 3.00
N VAL A 172 8.47 5.21 2.80
CA VAL A 172 9.87 4.92 2.47
C VAL A 172 10.05 4.84 0.96
N ILE A 173 10.94 5.65 0.45
CA ILE A 173 11.27 5.83 -0.96
C ILE A 173 12.75 5.47 -1.15
N SER A 174 13.11 4.81 -2.24
CA SER A 174 14.52 4.56 -2.56
C SER A 174 15.17 5.76 -3.24
N ALA A 175 16.39 6.11 -2.82
CA ALA A 175 17.19 7.12 -3.50
C ALA A 175 17.51 6.73 -4.96
N ASN A 176 17.60 5.44 -5.27
CA ASN A 176 17.87 4.92 -6.63
C ASN A 176 16.68 5.06 -7.59
N SER A 177 15.46 5.16 -7.05
CA SER A 177 14.21 5.37 -7.82
C SER A 177 13.33 6.38 -7.08
N PRO A 178 13.70 7.66 -7.08
CA PRO A 178 13.09 8.65 -6.22
C PRO A 178 11.67 8.99 -6.66
N PHE A 179 10.68 8.50 -5.92
CA PHE A 179 9.25 8.72 -6.10
C PHE A 179 8.74 8.20 -7.45
N SER A 180 8.63 6.89 -7.56
CA SER A 180 8.14 6.17 -8.74
C SER A 180 6.69 6.56 -9.10
N GLN A 181 6.25 6.22 -10.30
CA GLN A 181 4.86 6.44 -10.71
C GLN A 181 3.88 5.67 -9.79
N PHE A 182 4.24 4.45 -9.39
CA PHE A 182 3.43 3.66 -8.46
C PHE A 182 3.36 4.31 -7.07
N GLU A 183 4.49 4.78 -6.52
CA GLU A 183 4.54 5.49 -5.23
C GLU A 183 3.67 6.76 -5.25
N LYS A 184 3.70 7.50 -6.36
CA LYS A 184 2.84 8.66 -6.58
C LYS A 184 1.36 8.27 -6.56
N GLU A 185 0.98 7.24 -7.31
CA GLU A 185 -0.40 6.79 -7.40
C GLU A 185 -0.92 6.24 -6.08
N PHE A 186 -0.10 5.47 -5.37
CA PHE A 186 -0.44 4.98 -4.04
C PHE A 186 -0.66 6.13 -3.05
N LEU A 187 0.19 7.13 -3.06
CA LEU A 187 0.01 8.32 -2.24
C LEU A 187 -1.30 9.06 -2.58
N GLU A 188 -1.53 9.36 -3.87
CA GLU A 188 -2.70 10.12 -4.32
C GLU A 188 -4.02 9.38 -4.05
N LYS A 189 -4.06 8.10 -4.41
CA LYS A 189 -5.32 7.35 -4.52
C LYS A 189 -5.68 6.58 -3.25
N LYS A 190 -4.70 6.30 -2.39
CA LYS A 190 -4.87 5.46 -1.20
C LYS A 190 -4.58 6.19 0.10
N MET A 191 -3.38 6.67 0.28
CA MET A 191 -3.00 7.29 1.55
C MET A 191 -3.72 8.62 1.81
N LEU A 192 -3.86 9.47 0.78
CA LEU A 192 -4.52 10.76 0.95
C LEU A 192 -6.04 10.64 1.07
N THR A 193 -6.61 9.56 0.55
CA THR A 193 -8.06 9.27 0.66
C THR A 193 -8.42 8.46 1.92
N SER A 194 -7.45 7.82 2.58
CA SER A 194 -7.67 7.09 3.85
C SER A 194 -7.75 8.02 5.06
N ASP A 195 -7.96 7.48 6.25
CA ASP A 195 -8.04 8.26 7.50
C ASP A 195 -6.67 8.61 8.11
N VAL A 196 -5.55 8.26 7.45
CA VAL A 196 -4.18 8.62 7.89
C VAL A 196 -4.06 10.12 8.17
N GLY A 197 -3.65 10.46 9.39
CA GLY A 197 -3.61 11.87 9.82
C GLY A 197 -2.32 12.61 9.45
N ARG A 198 -1.19 11.91 9.34
CA ARG A 198 0.12 12.49 9.02
C ARG A 198 1.02 11.53 8.26
N ILE A 199 1.83 12.07 7.34
CA ILE A 199 2.80 11.31 6.55
C ILE A 199 4.19 11.96 6.67
N ILE A 200 5.20 11.16 7.03
CA ILE A 200 6.63 11.51 6.94
C ILE A 200 7.22 10.75 5.74
N PHE A 201 7.97 11.42 4.90
CA PHE A 201 8.64 10.81 3.75
C PHE A 201 10.11 10.57 4.09
N VAL A 202 10.56 9.33 3.91
CA VAL A 202 11.96 8.93 4.12
C VAL A 202 12.54 8.47 2.80
N VAL A 203 13.62 9.13 2.36
CA VAL A 203 14.42 8.69 1.24
C VAL A 203 15.56 7.83 1.77
N ASN A 204 15.42 6.51 1.63
CA ASN A 204 16.45 5.58 2.08
C ASN A 204 17.54 5.45 1.01
N CYS A 205 18.76 5.80 1.38
CA CYS A 205 19.92 5.78 0.51
C CYS A 205 20.63 4.43 0.57
N PHE A 206 20.93 3.86 -0.60
CA PHE A 206 21.72 2.66 -0.73
C PHE A 206 23.01 3.01 -1.48
N GLY A 207 24.13 2.49 -1.01
CA GLY A 207 25.44 2.78 -1.60
C GLY A 207 26.03 4.09 -1.09
N THR A 208 26.97 4.68 -1.85
CA THR A 208 27.64 5.93 -1.51
C THR A 208 27.19 7.04 -2.44
N PHE A 209 26.40 7.96 -1.93
CA PHE A 209 26.08 9.23 -2.60
C PHE A 209 26.96 10.35 -2.05
N SER A 210 27.25 11.37 -2.85
CA SER A 210 27.79 12.60 -2.30
C SER A 210 26.71 13.38 -1.57
N GLN A 211 27.07 14.18 -0.58
CA GLN A 211 26.10 15.04 0.14
C GLN A 211 25.30 15.95 -0.80
N ALA A 212 25.93 16.38 -1.90
CA ALA A 212 25.27 17.21 -2.91
C ALA A 212 24.22 16.41 -3.69
N ASP A 213 24.46 15.12 -3.96
CA ASP A 213 23.52 14.26 -4.69
C ASP A 213 22.36 13.86 -3.77
N GLU A 214 22.60 13.55 -2.50
CA GLU A 214 21.57 13.32 -1.50
C GLU A 214 20.60 14.50 -1.41
N ASN A 215 21.12 15.70 -1.26
CA ASN A 215 20.30 16.90 -1.20
C ASN A 215 19.46 17.08 -2.47
N LYS A 216 20.04 16.83 -3.66
CA LYS A 216 19.30 16.88 -4.92
C LYS A 216 18.18 15.85 -4.99
N ILE A 217 18.43 14.61 -4.52
CA ILE A 217 17.42 13.54 -4.50
C ILE A 217 16.27 13.93 -3.57
N VAL A 218 16.57 14.38 -2.35
CA VAL A 218 15.56 14.82 -1.37
C VAL A 218 14.73 15.98 -1.92
N GLU A 219 15.36 16.98 -2.51
CA GLU A 219 14.66 18.11 -3.14
C GLU A 219 13.84 17.68 -4.35
N THR A 220 14.33 16.71 -5.13
CA THR A 220 13.57 16.14 -6.26
C THR A 220 12.31 15.45 -5.78
N VAL A 221 12.38 14.64 -4.73
CA VAL A 221 11.22 13.98 -4.12
C VAL A 221 10.24 15.01 -3.58
N ARG A 222 10.74 16.00 -2.82
CA ARG A 222 9.92 17.10 -2.29
C ARG A 222 9.21 17.86 -3.40
N GLY A 223 9.93 18.22 -4.46
CA GLY A 223 9.40 18.90 -5.63
C GLY A 223 8.35 18.07 -6.38
N ARG A 224 8.56 16.75 -6.51
CA ARG A 224 7.59 15.85 -7.14
C ARG A 224 6.31 15.73 -6.33
N ILE A 225 6.40 15.57 -5.01
CA ILE A 225 5.22 15.58 -4.13
C ILE A 225 4.48 16.91 -4.24
N GLY A 226 5.18 18.04 -4.16
CA GLY A 226 4.59 19.37 -4.31
C GLY A 226 3.87 19.54 -5.64
N LYS A 227 4.57 19.29 -6.75
CA LYS A 227 4.06 19.55 -8.09
C LYS A 227 2.98 18.54 -8.54
N TYR A 228 3.27 17.25 -8.40
CA TYR A 228 2.42 16.22 -8.99
C TYR A 228 1.27 15.80 -8.10
N VAL A 229 1.39 15.99 -6.79
CA VAL A 229 0.33 15.64 -5.84
C VAL A 229 -0.41 16.89 -5.37
N MET A 230 0.28 17.83 -4.71
CA MET A 230 -0.36 18.97 -4.07
C MET A 230 -0.90 20.01 -5.05
N GLU A 231 -0.13 20.42 -6.06
CA GLU A 231 -0.61 21.39 -7.06
C GLU A 231 -1.73 20.80 -7.93
N LYS A 232 -1.66 19.51 -8.25
CA LYS A 232 -2.73 18.81 -8.96
C LYS A 232 -4.00 18.75 -8.12
N ALA A 233 -3.89 18.37 -6.84
CA ALA A 233 -5.02 18.36 -5.92
C ALA A 233 -5.65 19.77 -5.77
N LYS A 234 -4.82 20.80 -5.62
CA LYS A 234 -5.26 22.21 -5.58
C LYS A 234 -6.05 22.61 -6.83
N LYS A 235 -5.60 22.21 -8.03
CA LYS A 235 -6.29 22.51 -9.29
C LYS A 235 -7.63 21.78 -9.43
N VAL A 236 -7.70 20.53 -8.98
CA VAL A 236 -8.90 19.69 -9.11
C VAL A 236 -9.94 20.00 -8.06
N MET A 237 -9.52 20.19 -6.82
CA MET A 237 -10.41 20.39 -5.65
C MET A 237 -10.73 21.87 -5.38
N GLY A 238 -9.83 22.78 -5.79
CA GLY A 238 -9.87 24.19 -5.41
C GLY A 238 -9.07 24.47 -4.12
N GLU A 239 -8.40 25.62 -4.07
CA GLU A 239 -7.51 25.99 -2.95
C GLU A 239 -8.23 26.12 -1.61
N ASP A 240 -9.45 26.62 -1.63
CA ASP A 240 -10.29 26.90 -0.45
C ASP A 240 -11.24 25.75 -0.11
N SER A 241 -11.15 24.61 -0.83
CA SER A 241 -12.02 23.46 -0.56
C SER A 241 -11.63 22.76 0.75
N ARG A 242 -12.64 22.15 1.39
CA ARG A 242 -12.41 21.32 2.60
C ARG A 242 -11.55 20.12 2.30
N GLU A 243 -11.72 19.50 1.13
CA GLU A 243 -10.99 18.34 0.65
C GLU A 243 -9.50 18.67 0.49
N PHE A 244 -9.17 19.79 -0.15
CA PHE A 244 -7.78 20.22 -0.26
C PHE A 244 -7.18 20.58 1.11
N ALA A 245 -7.96 21.14 2.02
CA ALA A 245 -7.52 21.38 3.39
C ALA A 245 -7.16 20.08 4.14
N VAL A 246 -7.84 18.95 3.86
CA VAL A 246 -7.47 17.63 4.41
C VAL A 246 -6.11 17.17 3.85
N TYR A 247 -5.90 17.26 2.55
CA TYR A 247 -4.60 16.93 1.92
C TYR A 247 -3.46 17.78 2.50
N LYS A 248 -3.71 19.09 2.65
CA LYS A 248 -2.74 20.02 3.23
C LYS A 248 -2.41 19.68 4.69
N ARG A 249 -3.36 19.17 5.46
CA ARG A 249 -3.11 18.71 6.84
C ARG A 249 -2.31 17.40 6.89
N LYS A 250 -2.61 16.43 6.02
CA LYS A 250 -1.93 15.12 5.99
C LYS A 250 -0.46 15.24 5.59
N ILE A 251 -0.17 16.00 4.55
CA ILE A 251 1.19 16.18 4.03
C ILE A 251 1.87 17.39 4.71
N GLY A 252 1.16 18.49 4.90
CA GLY A 252 1.71 19.77 5.37
C GLY A 252 2.73 20.33 4.38
N THR A 253 3.80 20.90 4.90
CA THR A 253 5.06 21.03 4.17
C THR A 253 5.70 19.65 4.16
N PRO A 254 5.90 18.99 2.99
CA PRO A 254 6.39 17.63 2.94
C PRO A 254 7.70 17.48 3.73
N ARG A 255 7.66 16.71 4.82
CA ARG A 255 8.87 16.35 5.56
C ARG A 255 9.54 15.21 4.82
N VAL A 256 10.53 15.53 4.01
CA VAL A 256 11.31 14.55 3.25
C VAL A 256 12.71 14.52 3.85
N ILE A 257 13.10 13.37 4.39
CA ILE A 257 14.36 13.16 5.11
C ILE A 257 15.14 12.06 4.40
N GLY A 258 16.37 12.36 3.97
CA GLY A 258 17.30 11.36 3.44
C GLY A 258 18.02 10.65 4.58
N VAL A 259 18.08 9.32 4.54
CA VAL A 259 18.75 8.51 5.57
C VAL A 259 19.52 7.35 4.97
N TYR A 260 20.55 6.86 5.67
CA TYR A 260 21.23 5.60 5.41
C TYR A 260 20.86 4.57 6.48
N ALA A 261 19.70 3.92 6.33
CA ALA A 261 19.14 3.04 7.37
C ALA A 261 20.07 1.87 7.75
N LYS A 262 20.76 1.22 6.77
CA LYS A 262 21.69 0.13 7.07
C LYS A 262 22.95 0.62 7.77
N GLN A 263 23.47 1.81 7.41
CA GLN A 263 24.62 2.41 8.12
C GLN A 263 24.23 2.78 9.55
N ALA A 264 23.03 3.32 9.75
CA ALA A 264 22.52 3.65 11.06
C ALA A 264 22.39 2.41 11.96
N LEU A 265 21.84 1.31 11.42
CA LEU A 265 21.76 0.03 12.12
C LEU A 265 23.15 -0.45 12.55
N ASN A 266 24.08 -0.55 11.60
CA ASN A 266 25.46 -0.99 11.91
C ASN A 266 26.15 -0.07 12.93
N ALA A 267 25.93 1.25 12.83
CA ALA A 267 26.49 2.23 13.74
C ALA A 267 25.95 2.07 15.18
N LYS A 268 24.67 1.75 15.32
CA LYS A 268 24.07 1.49 16.63
C LYS A 268 24.57 0.17 17.23
N GLU A 269 24.65 -0.90 16.43
CA GLU A 269 25.18 -2.20 16.87
C GLU A 269 26.64 -2.12 17.33
N THR A 270 27.45 -1.30 16.66
CA THR A 270 28.87 -1.11 16.99
C THR A 270 29.14 0.02 17.99
N GLY A 271 28.14 0.85 18.29
CA GLY A 271 28.28 2.03 19.13
C GLY A 271 29.04 3.19 18.48
N ASP A 272 29.14 3.20 17.14
CA ASP A 272 29.84 4.26 16.37
C ASP A 272 28.95 5.50 16.19
N LYS A 273 29.13 6.46 17.09
CA LYS A 273 28.35 7.71 17.09
C LYS A 273 28.61 8.58 15.86
N GLU A 274 29.83 8.58 15.32
CA GLU A 274 30.16 9.39 14.15
C GLU A 274 29.49 8.84 12.89
N ALA A 275 29.50 7.51 12.71
CA ALA A 275 28.79 6.84 11.64
C ALA A 275 27.28 7.04 11.74
N LEU A 276 26.71 7.02 12.97
CA LEU A 276 25.31 7.29 13.20
C LEU A 276 24.91 8.70 12.78
N GLU A 277 25.68 9.72 13.17
CA GLU A 277 25.42 11.11 12.74
C GLU A 277 25.53 11.26 11.22
N LYS A 278 26.53 10.65 10.58
CA LYS A 278 26.71 10.67 9.13
C LYS A 278 25.56 9.97 8.37
N SER A 279 24.88 9.03 8.99
CA SER A 279 23.72 8.35 8.41
C SER A 279 22.49 9.24 8.30
N ASN A 280 22.48 10.41 8.89
CA ASN A 280 21.36 11.34 9.04
C ASN A 280 20.11 10.71 9.71
N PHE A 281 20.27 9.53 10.33
CA PHE A 281 19.18 8.81 10.99
C PHE A 281 18.65 9.55 12.23
N PRO A 282 19.48 10.23 13.05
CA PRO A 282 18.99 11.02 14.17
C PRO A 282 17.99 12.12 13.79
N GLU A 283 18.08 12.69 12.60
CA GLU A 283 17.09 13.68 12.11
C GLU A 283 15.72 13.02 11.84
N PHE A 284 15.72 11.80 11.32
CA PHE A 284 14.50 11.01 11.17
C PHE A 284 13.89 10.64 12.54
N GLU A 285 14.71 10.14 13.49
CA GLU A 285 14.26 9.81 14.84
C GLU A 285 13.62 11.02 15.54
N LYS A 286 14.25 12.18 15.45
CA LYS A 286 13.72 13.45 15.98
C LYS A 286 12.39 13.85 15.33
N ALA A 287 12.25 13.65 14.02
CA ALA A 287 11.00 13.94 13.31
C ALA A 287 9.88 12.99 13.77
N LEU A 288 10.18 11.70 13.91
CA LEU A 288 9.26 10.68 14.40
C LEU A 288 8.87 10.96 15.85
N GLU A 289 9.84 11.22 16.73
CA GLU A 289 9.59 11.59 18.12
C GLU A 289 8.70 12.83 18.24
N THR A 290 8.94 13.85 17.41
CA THR A 290 8.10 15.05 17.37
C THR A 290 6.67 14.70 17.00
N MET A 291 6.46 13.83 16.04
CA MET A 291 5.14 13.35 15.63
C MET A 291 4.46 12.59 16.79
N LEU A 292 5.18 11.67 17.43
CA LEU A 292 4.64 10.82 18.49
C LEU A 292 4.36 11.58 19.80
N THR A 293 5.10 12.65 20.09
CA THR A 293 4.98 13.39 21.37
C THR A 293 4.17 14.69 21.23
N LYS A 294 4.46 15.49 20.21
CA LYS A 294 3.87 16.84 20.08
C LYS A 294 2.66 16.88 19.15
N GLU A 295 2.65 16.05 18.11
CA GLU A 295 1.59 16.09 17.08
C GLU A 295 0.52 15.01 17.29
N ARG A 296 0.79 13.94 18.04
CA ARG A 296 -0.14 12.83 18.28
C ARG A 296 -1.54 13.27 18.68
N GLY A 297 -1.63 14.15 19.67
CA GLY A 297 -2.93 14.64 20.13
C GLY A 297 -3.70 15.44 19.05
N VAL A 298 -3.00 16.20 18.23
CA VAL A 298 -3.60 16.93 17.10
C VAL A 298 -4.05 15.96 16.02
N ILE A 299 -3.25 14.96 15.71
CA ILE A 299 -3.57 13.90 14.73
C ILE A 299 -4.84 13.16 15.16
N ALA A 300 -4.92 12.70 16.41
CA ALA A 300 -6.08 12.02 16.95
C ALA A 300 -7.36 12.88 16.85
N LEU A 301 -7.28 14.17 17.21
CA LEU A 301 -8.41 15.10 17.04
C LEU A 301 -8.80 15.29 15.58
N GLN A 302 -7.86 15.33 14.65
CA GLN A 302 -8.12 15.43 13.22
C GLN A 302 -8.85 14.20 12.67
N ILE A 303 -8.43 13.01 13.08
CA ILE A 303 -9.08 11.75 12.70
C ILE A 303 -10.53 11.75 13.16
N LEU A 304 -10.79 12.06 14.42
CA LEU A 304 -12.15 12.15 14.96
C LEU A 304 -13.00 13.20 14.23
N ALA A 305 -12.46 14.39 13.98
CA ALA A 305 -13.18 15.45 13.27
C ALA A 305 -13.47 15.07 11.81
N ASN A 306 -12.53 14.44 11.12
CA ASN A 306 -12.74 13.94 9.77
C ASN A 306 -13.81 12.84 9.74
N LYS A 307 -13.78 11.90 10.69
CA LYS A 307 -14.79 10.84 10.80
C LYS A 307 -16.18 11.42 11.03
N ILE A 308 -16.34 12.39 11.93
CA ILE A 308 -17.61 13.11 12.16
C ILE A 308 -18.10 13.77 10.87
N THR A 309 -17.21 14.47 10.16
CA THR A 309 -17.58 15.17 8.93
C THR A 309 -18.02 14.21 7.83
N ASN A 310 -17.25 13.14 7.61
CA ASN A 310 -17.54 12.17 6.58
C ASN A 310 -18.84 11.40 6.87
N SER A 311 -18.96 10.86 8.10
CA SER A 311 -20.16 10.12 8.51
C SER A 311 -21.40 11.01 8.54
N GLY A 312 -21.28 12.24 9.03
CA GLY A 312 -22.39 13.20 9.03
C GLY A 312 -22.86 13.58 7.63
N THR A 313 -21.92 13.71 6.68
CA THR A 313 -22.25 13.98 5.28
C THR A 313 -22.98 12.80 4.64
N GLU A 314 -22.55 11.57 4.93
CA GLU A 314 -23.16 10.35 4.41
C GLU A 314 -24.58 10.14 4.97
N ILE A 315 -24.75 10.32 6.26
CA ILE A 315 -26.07 10.27 6.93
C ILE A 315 -27.01 11.32 6.31
N LEU A 316 -26.56 12.57 6.19
CA LEU A 316 -27.38 13.66 5.63
C LEU A 316 -27.85 13.35 4.20
N ARG A 317 -26.95 12.79 3.38
CA ARG A 317 -27.30 12.36 2.04
C ARG A 317 -28.36 11.28 2.02
N SER A 318 -28.19 10.24 2.84
CA SER A 318 -29.14 9.15 2.91
C SER A 318 -30.52 9.65 3.34
N VAL A 319 -30.56 10.56 4.33
CA VAL A 319 -31.82 11.18 4.78
C VAL A 319 -32.46 12.00 3.66
N VAL A 320 -31.70 12.84 2.95
CA VAL A 320 -32.22 13.64 1.83
C VAL A 320 -32.75 12.76 0.70
N MET A 321 -32.06 11.67 0.37
CA MET A 321 -32.54 10.71 -0.63
C MET A 321 -33.85 10.02 -0.20
N GLN A 322 -33.95 9.59 1.06
CA GLN A 322 -35.16 8.98 1.60
C GLN A 322 -36.33 9.99 1.64
N GLU A 323 -36.07 11.22 2.08
CA GLU A 323 -37.09 12.28 2.08
C GLU A 323 -37.60 12.57 0.66
N ASN A 324 -36.70 12.70 -0.31
CA ASN A 324 -37.06 12.91 -1.71
C ASN A 324 -37.88 11.74 -2.28
N ALA A 325 -37.49 10.50 -1.98
CA ALA A 325 -38.22 9.31 -2.40
C ALA A 325 -39.65 9.27 -1.82
N LEU A 326 -39.81 9.68 -0.54
CA LEU A 326 -41.12 9.76 0.11
C LEU A 326 -42.02 10.88 -0.42
N MET A 327 -41.42 11.97 -0.94
CA MET A 327 -42.16 13.07 -1.54
C MET A 327 -42.60 12.86 -2.98
N MET A 328 -42.07 11.85 -3.66
CA MET A 328 -42.46 11.48 -5.01
C MET A 328 -43.86 10.85 -5.04
N ALA A 329 -44.62 11.11 -6.11
CA ALA A 329 -45.85 10.37 -6.36
C ALA A 329 -45.48 8.88 -6.56
N ASN A 330 -46.32 7.98 -6.05
CA ASN A 330 -46.00 6.52 -6.03
C ASN A 330 -45.66 5.97 -7.43
N ASP A 331 -46.39 6.42 -8.44
CA ASP A 331 -46.15 5.96 -9.82
C ASP A 331 -44.83 6.48 -10.39
N GLU A 332 -44.46 7.76 -10.11
CA GLU A 332 -43.17 8.33 -10.48
C GLU A 332 -42.01 7.65 -9.74
N PHE A 333 -42.21 7.32 -8.46
CA PHE A 333 -41.20 6.57 -7.69
C PHE A 333 -40.97 5.19 -8.28
N MET A 334 -42.05 4.45 -8.61
CA MET A 334 -41.95 3.12 -9.15
C MET A 334 -41.26 3.11 -10.54
N GLU A 335 -41.57 4.08 -11.40
CA GLU A 335 -40.91 4.22 -12.70
C GLU A 335 -39.40 4.46 -12.53
N LYS A 336 -39.00 5.40 -11.68
CA LYS A 336 -37.59 5.68 -11.38
C LYS A 336 -36.87 4.52 -10.70
N TYR A 337 -37.58 3.81 -9.81
CA TYR A 337 -37.05 2.63 -9.15
C TYR A 337 -36.76 1.50 -10.16
N ASP A 338 -37.70 1.22 -11.08
CA ASP A 338 -37.51 0.21 -12.10
C ASP A 338 -36.38 0.58 -13.07
N GLU A 339 -36.25 1.88 -13.43
CA GLU A 339 -35.13 2.36 -14.23
C GLU A 339 -33.79 2.19 -13.50
N ALA A 340 -33.72 2.52 -12.22
CA ALA A 340 -32.51 2.35 -11.41
C ALA A 340 -32.11 0.89 -11.27
N ILE A 341 -33.07 -0.03 -11.04
CA ILE A 341 -32.82 -1.48 -10.97
C ILE A 341 -32.29 -2.00 -12.30
N LYS A 342 -32.82 -1.51 -13.43
CA LYS A 342 -32.32 -1.87 -14.76
C LYS A 342 -30.88 -1.40 -14.95
N GLU A 343 -30.56 -0.17 -14.62
CA GLU A 343 -29.22 0.41 -14.70
C GLU A 343 -28.22 -0.39 -13.84
N ILE A 344 -28.59 -0.72 -12.60
CA ILE A 344 -27.78 -1.58 -11.73
C ILE A 344 -27.56 -2.96 -12.35
N GLY A 345 -28.58 -3.54 -13.00
CA GLY A 345 -28.49 -4.81 -13.69
C GLY A 345 -27.50 -4.77 -14.87
N GLU A 346 -27.51 -3.69 -15.63
CA GLU A 346 -26.59 -3.46 -16.74
C GLU A 346 -25.14 -3.32 -16.24
N ILE A 347 -24.91 -2.55 -15.18
CA ILE A 347 -23.61 -2.42 -14.54
C ILE A 347 -23.08 -3.78 -14.07
N ARG A 348 -23.92 -4.58 -13.40
CA ARG A 348 -23.53 -5.93 -12.94
C ARG A 348 -23.13 -6.85 -14.08
N ASN A 349 -23.89 -6.83 -15.16
CA ASN A 349 -23.59 -7.67 -16.33
C ASN A 349 -22.29 -7.22 -17.01
N LYS A 350 -22.08 -5.92 -17.14
CA LYS A 350 -20.86 -5.36 -17.71
C LYS A 350 -19.65 -5.71 -16.85
N LYS A 351 -19.75 -5.56 -15.52
CA LYS A 351 -18.71 -5.99 -14.57
C LYS A 351 -18.32 -7.46 -14.80
N ARG A 352 -19.31 -8.36 -14.93
CA ARG A 352 -19.04 -9.78 -15.17
C ARG A 352 -18.33 -10.01 -16.51
N GLN A 353 -18.71 -9.28 -17.55
CA GLN A 353 -18.06 -9.37 -18.86
C GLN A 353 -16.61 -8.88 -18.80
N GLU A 354 -16.34 -7.78 -18.12
CA GLU A 354 -14.98 -7.26 -17.96
C GLU A 354 -14.09 -8.23 -17.19
N PHE A 355 -14.62 -8.87 -16.13
CA PHE A 355 -13.90 -9.91 -15.41
C PHE A 355 -13.51 -11.11 -16.29
N VAL A 356 -14.43 -11.57 -17.15
CA VAL A 356 -14.14 -12.66 -18.09
C VAL A 356 -13.03 -12.24 -19.08
N LYS A 357 -13.11 -11.04 -19.63
CA LYS A 357 -12.10 -10.53 -20.58
C LYS A 357 -10.70 -10.43 -19.95
N ILE A 358 -10.61 -9.97 -18.69
CA ILE A 358 -9.34 -9.91 -17.96
C ILE A 358 -8.75 -11.32 -17.79
N ASN A 359 -9.59 -12.28 -17.40
CA ASN A 359 -9.15 -13.66 -17.23
C ASN A 359 -8.68 -14.28 -18.56
N ASP A 360 -9.38 -14.00 -19.64
CA ASP A 360 -8.99 -14.45 -20.99
C ASP A 360 -7.67 -13.81 -21.43
N ALA A 361 -7.47 -12.51 -21.17
CA ALA A 361 -6.22 -11.82 -21.47
C ALA A 361 -5.04 -12.40 -20.68
N ALA A 362 -5.24 -12.68 -19.39
CA ALA A 362 -4.22 -13.32 -18.56
C ALA A 362 -3.84 -14.73 -19.06
N ASN A 363 -4.84 -15.54 -19.44
CA ASN A 363 -4.61 -16.86 -20.03
C ASN A 363 -3.88 -16.76 -21.37
N GLN A 364 -4.17 -15.74 -22.17
CA GLN A 364 -3.48 -15.52 -23.42
C GLN A 364 -2.00 -15.19 -23.20
N VAL A 365 -1.69 -14.27 -22.28
CA VAL A 365 -0.30 -13.94 -21.91
C VAL A 365 0.45 -15.19 -21.44
N PHE A 366 -0.20 -16.02 -20.61
CA PHE A 366 0.40 -17.25 -20.13
C PHE A 366 0.74 -18.20 -21.29
N ASN A 367 -0.21 -18.39 -22.23
CA ASN A 367 -0.01 -19.23 -23.42
C ASN A 367 1.07 -18.69 -24.34
N ASP A 368 1.17 -17.39 -24.52
CA ASP A 368 2.18 -16.72 -25.35
C ASP A 368 3.59 -16.83 -24.73
N LEU A 369 3.69 -16.86 -23.41
CA LEU A 369 4.95 -17.01 -22.69
C LEU A 369 5.39 -18.48 -22.51
N GLN A 370 4.47 -19.44 -22.62
CA GLN A 370 4.78 -20.87 -22.42
C GLN A 370 5.96 -21.36 -23.30
N PRO A 371 6.07 -21.03 -24.60
CA PRO A 371 7.23 -21.46 -25.41
C PRO A 371 8.55 -20.85 -24.93
N VAL A 372 8.55 -19.65 -24.39
CA VAL A 372 9.74 -18.99 -23.82
C VAL A 372 10.18 -19.71 -22.55
N LEU A 373 9.21 -20.06 -21.69
CA LEU A 373 9.47 -20.80 -20.45
C LEU A 373 9.96 -22.23 -20.74
N ASP A 374 9.33 -22.93 -21.69
CA ASP A 374 9.70 -24.30 -22.07
C ASP A 374 11.13 -24.37 -22.66
N SER A 375 11.53 -23.34 -23.39
CA SER A 375 12.87 -23.25 -23.98
C SER A 375 13.93 -22.66 -23.05
N TYR A 376 13.56 -22.20 -21.86
CA TYR A 376 14.46 -21.48 -20.96
C TYR A 376 15.74 -22.25 -20.65
N TRP A 377 15.61 -23.49 -20.19
CA TRP A 377 16.77 -24.33 -19.83
C TRP A 377 17.64 -24.69 -21.04
N THR A 378 17.01 -24.98 -22.18
CA THR A 378 17.73 -25.26 -23.44
C THR A 378 18.53 -24.03 -23.89
N ASN A 379 17.98 -22.83 -23.77
CA ASN A 379 18.69 -21.58 -24.09
C ASN A 379 19.89 -21.33 -23.16
N ILE A 380 19.74 -21.61 -21.87
CA ILE A 380 20.80 -21.45 -20.87
C ILE A 380 21.93 -22.50 -21.13
N GLU A 381 21.56 -23.75 -21.36
CA GLU A 381 22.50 -24.83 -21.68
C GLU A 381 23.28 -24.51 -22.95
N GLN A 382 22.59 -24.11 -24.02
CA GLN A 382 23.22 -23.71 -25.27
C GLN A 382 24.21 -22.56 -25.08
N THR A 383 23.82 -21.51 -24.31
CA THR A 383 24.71 -20.40 -24.00
C THR A 383 25.97 -20.84 -23.26
N ALA A 384 25.83 -21.76 -22.29
CA ALA A 384 26.99 -22.32 -21.60
C ALA A 384 27.90 -23.12 -22.52
N MET A 385 27.34 -23.94 -23.42
CA MET A 385 28.11 -24.71 -24.40
C MET A 385 28.83 -23.81 -25.40
N GLU A 386 28.19 -22.78 -25.90
CA GLU A 386 28.82 -21.77 -26.79
C GLU A 386 30.04 -21.10 -26.15
N VAL A 387 29.97 -20.79 -24.84
CA VAL A 387 31.11 -20.24 -24.11
C VAL A 387 32.24 -21.24 -24.00
N ILE A 388 31.95 -22.54 -23.74
CA ILE A 388 32.92 -23.60 -23.64
C ILE A 388 33.61 -23.84 -25.00
N ASP A 389 32.83 -23.94 -26.07
CA ASP A 389 33.34 -24.21 -27.42
C ASP A 389 34.22 -23.08 -27.95
N ASN A 390 33.90 -21.83 -27.59
CA ASN A 390 34.67 -20.65 -28.00
C ASN A 390 35.83 -20.28 -27.06
N PHE A 391 36.03 -21.06 -25.97
CA PHE A 391 37.08 -20.77 -25.01
C PHE A 391 38.44 -21.25 -25.52
N GLN A 392 39.32 -20.31 -25.87
CA GLN A 392 40.64 -20.60 -26.40
C GLN A 392 41.62 -20.95 -25.26
N MET A 393 42.26 -22.09 -25.36
CA MET A 393 43.31 -22.54 -24.45
C MET A 393 44.63 -22.70 -25.19
N SER A 394 45.71 -22.31 -24.53
CA SER A 394 47.06 -22.53 -25.00
C SER A 394 47.67 -23.81 -24.42
N SER A 395 48.73 -24.32 -25.01
CA SER A 395 49.43 -25.52 -24.48
C SER A 395 50.03 -25.31 -23.08
N ASP A 396 50.28 -24.08 -22.67
CA ASP A 396 50.78 -23.76 -21.33
C ASP A 396 49.68 -23.81 -20.25
N ASP A 397 48.43 -23.66 -20.62
CA ASP A 397 47.28 -23.70 -19.73
C ASP A 397 46.99 -25.08 -19.15
N PHE A 398 47.54 -26.12 -19.77
CA PHE A 398 47.45 -27.53 -19.29
C PHE A 398 48.45 -27.90 -18.17
N LYS A 399 49.32 -26.97 -17.76
CA LYS A 399 50.19 -27.16 -16.61
C LYS A 399 49.37 -27.15 -15.31
N LYS A 400 49.71 -28.05 -14.37
CA LYS A 400 48.93 -28.34 -13.16
C LYS A 400 48.61 -27.08 -12.32
N ASP A 401 49.51 -26.10 -12.30
CA ASP A 401 49.35 -24.85 -11.54
C ASP A 401 48.50 -23.81 -12.29
N GLN A 402 48.42 -23.88 -13.62
CA GLN A 402 47.60 -23.00 -14.46
C GLN A 402 46.17 -23.51 -14.64
N LEU A 403 45.95 -24.81 -14.57
CA LEU A 403 44.66 -25.44 -14.84
C LEU A 403 43.56 -24.94 -13.89
N LYS A 404 43.87 -24.73 -12.61
CA LYS A 404 42.92 -24.17 -11.64
C LYS A 404 42.49 -22.74 -11.99
N LEU A 405 43.43 -21.92 -12.43
CA LEU A 405 43.19 -20.54 -12.82
C LEU A 405 42.35 -20.45 -14.10
N VAL A 406 42.65 -21.31 -15.07
CA VAL A 406 41.90 -21.36 -16.33
C VAL A 406 40.48 -21.87 -16.11
N THR A 407 40.31 -22.92 -15.26
CA THR A 407 38.97 -23.39 -14.87
C THR A 407 38.17 -22.32 -14.19
N ALA A 408 38.77 -21.56 -13.26
CA ALA A 408 38.08 -20.46 -12.59
C ALA A 408 37.64 -19.37 -13.60
N LYS A 409 38.51 -18.97 -14.53
CA LYS A 409 38.17 -17.99 -15.59
C LYS A 409 37.06 -18.48 -16.52
N LEU A 410 37.07 -19.77 -16.89
CA LEU A 410 36.00 -20.35 -17.71
C LEU A 410 34.67 -20.35 -16.95
N THR A 411 34.70 -20.79 -15.68
CA THR A 411 33.51 -20.81 -14.83
C THR A 411 32.91 -19.41 -14.68
N GLU A 412 33.75 -18.38 -14.45
CA GLU A 412 33.30 -17.00 -14.34
C GLU A 412 32.67 -16.51 -15.66
N LYS A 413 33.29 -16.79 -16.79
CA LYS A 413 32.80 -16.44 -18.12
C LYS A 413 31.46 -17.12 -18.47
N ILE A 414 31.32 -18.41 -18.09
CA ILE A 414 30.04 -19.12 -18.23
C ILE A 414 28.96 -18.44 -17.38
N LYS A 415 29.28 -18.15 -16.12
CA LYS A 415 28.35 -17.47 -15.20
C LYS A 415 27.88 -16.14 -15.74
N GLU A 416 28.79 -15.27 -16.15
CA GLU A 416 28.45 -13.94 -16.74
C GLU A 416 27.56 -14.08 -17.99
N SER A 417 27.86 -15.05 -18.88
CA SER A 417 27.08 -15.27 -20.09
C SER A 417 25.68 -15.82 -19.82
N ILE A 418 25.56 -16.72 -18.83
CA ILE A 418 24.28 -17.25 -18.37
C ILE A 418 23.44 -16.12 -17.73
N GLU A 419 24.03 -15.31 -16.85
CA GLU A 419 23.35 -14.18 -16.22
C GLU A 419 22.84 -13.18 -17.27
N ALA A 420 23.68 -12.82 -18.23
CA ALA A 420 23.29 -11.93 -19.33
C ALA A 420 22.13 -12.52 -20.17
N ARG A 421 22.16 -13.82 -20.48
CA ARG A 421 21.11 -14.49 -21.24
C ARG A 421 19.81 -14.57 -20.46
N ALA A 422 19.88 -14.93 -19.17
CA ALA A 422 18.74 -14.98 -18.28
C ALA A 422 18.07 -13.60 -18.15
N GLN A 423 18.87 -12.53 -18.08
CA GLN A 423 18.35 -11.18 -18.02
C GLN A 423 17.56 -10.80 -19.28
N ILE A 424 18.07 -11.13 -20.47
CA ILE A 424 17.36 -10.90 -21.74
C ILE A 424 16.02 -11.61 -21.75
N ILE A 425 15.96 -12.86 -21.30
CA ILE A 425 14.71 -13.63 -21.25
C ILE A 425 13.74 -12.99 -20.24
N CYS A 426 14.23 -12.61 -19.05
CA CYS A 426 13.41 -11.91 -18.06
C CYS A 426 12.84 -10.60 -18.59
N GLU A 427 13.64 -9.81 -19.32
CA GLU A 427 13.18 -8.57 -19.94
C GLU A 427 12.10 -8.82 -21.01
N GLN A 428 12.22 -9.87 -21.81
CA GLN A 428 11.21 -10.27 -22.79
C GLN A 428 9.88 -10.63 -22.10
N ILE A 429 9.93 -11.44 -21.06
CA ILE A 429 8.76 -11.83 -20.25
C ILE A 429 8.12 -10.58 -19.65
N GLN A 430 8.92 -9.72 -19.01
CA GLN A 430 8.45 -8.51 -18.37
C GLN A 430 7.78 -7.55 -19.38
N ASN A 431 8.36 -7.39 -20.56
CA ASN A 431 7.80 -6.53 -21.61
C ASN A 431 6.46 -7.05 -22.13
N SER A 432 6.33 -8.37 -22.31
CA SER A 432 5.07 -8.99 -22.75
C SER A 432 3.97 -8.80 -21.69
N ILE A 433 4.29 -9.01 -20.43
CA ILE A 433 3.37 -8.78 -19.30
C ILE A 433 2.97 -7.29 -19.24
N ASN A 434 3.94 -6.39 -19.27
CA ASN A 434 3.69 -4.94 -19.17
C ASN A 434 2.81 -4.44 -20.30
N PHE A 435 3.02 -4.95 -21.52
CA PHE A 435 2.19 -4.59 -22.66
C PHE A 435 0.73 -5.00 -22.46
N ALA A 436 0.49 -6.26 -22.07
CA ALA A 436 -0.85 -6.77 -21.82
C ALA A 436 -1.54 -6.00 -20.67
N VAL A 437 -0.81 -5.73 -19.59
CA VAL A 437 -1.30 -4.92 -18.47
C VAL A 437 -1.71 -3.52 -18.91
N SER A 438 -0.92 -2.87 -19.78
CA SER A 438 -1.25 -1.53 -20.26
C SER A 438 -2.53 -1.52 -21.09
N CYS A 439 -2.71 -2.50 -21.97
CA CYS A 439 -3.93 -2.62 -22.79
C CYS A 439 -5.20 -2.82 -21.93
N GLU A 440 -5.10 -3.68 -20.91
CA GLU A 440 -6.22 -3.93 -20.01
C GLU A 440 -6.51 -2.73 -19.08
N ALA A 441 -5.48 -1.98 -18.69
CA ALA A 441 -5.63 -0.77 -17.88
C ALA A 441 -6.42 0.33 -18.60
N GLU A 442 -6.13 0.57 -19.88
CA GLU A 442 -6.86 1.55 -20.69
C GLU A 442 -8.34 1.16 -20.82
N ARG A 443 -8.63 -0.12 -21.09
CA ARG A 443 -10.00 -0.61 -21.20
C ARG A 443 -10.79 -0.51 -19.90
N LEU A 444 -10.16 -0.77 -18.77
CA LEU A 444 -10.81 -0.66 -17.47
C LEU A 444 -11.04 0.80 -17.04
N GLN A 445 -10.20 1.72 -17.49
CA GLN A 445 -10.45 3.14 -17.28
C GLN A 445 -11.75 3.59 -17.98
N GLU A 446 -12.01 3.13 -19.20
CA GLU A 446 -13.27 3.39 -19.91
C GLU A 446 -14.48 2.84 -19.15
N PHE A 447 -14.35 1.62 -18.60
CA PHE A 447 -15.42 1.05 -17.77
C PHE A 447 -15.62 1.82 -16.46
N GLU A 448 -14.57 2.33 -15.83
CA GLU A 448 -14.65 3.18 -14.62
C GLU A 448 -15.46 4.46 -14.91
N ASP A 449 -15.19 5.11 -16.03
CA ASP A 449 -15.88 6.34 -16.43
C ASP A 449 -17.37 6.09 -16.67
N GLU A 450 -17.75 5.02 -17.39
CA GLU A 450 -19.15 4.63 -17.62
C GLU A 450 -19.86 4.25 -16.30
N PHE A 451 -19.16 3.57 -15.40
CA PHE A 451 -19.70 3.24 -14.08
C PHE A 451 -20.07 4.50 -13.30
N PHE A 452 -19.18 5.50 -13.25
CA PHE A 452 -19.45 6.77 -12.61
C PHE A 452 -20.59 7.55 -13.24
N GLU A 453 -20.72 7.49 -14.57
CA GLU A 453 -21.85 8.08 -15.29
C GLU A 453 -23.18 7.43 -14.86
N SER A 454 -23.25 6.10 -14.85
CA SER A 454 -24.43 5.35 -14.40
C SER A 454 -24.81 5.61 -12.96
N VAL A 455 -23.82 5.67 -12.05
CA VAL A 455 -24.06 6.02 -10.63
C VAL A 455 -24.63 7.44 -10.50
N THR A 456 -24.06 8.38 -11.25
CA THR A 456 -24.54 9.78 -11.26
C THR A 456 -25.97 9.85 -11.80
N LYS A 457 -26.29 9.10 -12.85
CA LYS A 457 -27.63 9.00 -13.40
C LYS A 457 -28.64 8.50 -12.37
N ILE A 458 -28.35 7.39 -11.67
CA ILE A 458 -29.21 6.84 -10.62
C ILE A 458 -29.44 7.88 -9.51
N GLN A 459 -28.40 8.61 -9.12
CA GLN A 459 -28.54 9.65 -8.09
C GLN A 459 -29.43 10.80 -8.54
N GLN A 460 -29.31 11.23 -9.79
CA GLN A 460 -30.15 12.30 -10.37
C GLN A 460 -31.62 11.89 -10.44
N MET A 461 -31.95 10.61 -10.62
CA MET A 461 -33.33 10.12 -10.64
C MET A 461 -34.10 10.43 -9.33
N PHE A 462 -33.38 10.41 -8.19
CA PHE A 462 -33.94 10.63 -6.86
C PHE A 462 -33.64 12.03 -6.29
N THR A 463 -33.14 12.97 -7.12
CA THR A 463 -32.85 14.36 -6.67
C THR A 463 -33.89 15.32 -7.25
N ILE A 464 -34.57 16.08 -6.39
CA ILE A 464 -35.47 17.15 -6.83
C ILE A 464 -34.63 18.38 -7.20
N SER A 465 -34.74 18.82 -8.46
CA SER A 465 -33.79 19.70 -9.16
C SER A 465 -33.64 21.15 -8.68
N ASP A 466 -34.36 21.64 -7.69
CA ASP A 466 -34.44 23.11 -7.45
C ASP A 466 -33.77 23.67 -6.18
N ARG A 467 -33.26 22.85 -5.26
CA ARG A 467 -32.65 23.36 -4.01
C ARG A 467 -31.17 23.03 -3.75
N VAL A 468 -30.58 22.13 -4.53
CA VAL A 468 -29.19 21.65 -4.30
C VAL A 468 -28.18 22.21 -5.33
N SER A 469 -28.64 22.93 -6.33
CA SER A 469 -27.86 23.36 -7.51
C SER A 469 -26.72 24.39 -7.25
N LYS A 470 -26.51 24.90 -6.05
CA LYS A 470 -25.44 25.91 -5.82
C LYS A 470 -24.11 25.38 -5.26
N ASN A 471 -24.03 24.10 -4.88
CA ASN A 471 -22.78 23.50 -4.38
C ASN A 471 -22.42 22.15 -5.06
N GLY A 472 -22.97 21.86 -6.24
CA GLY A 472 -23.04 20.53 -6.85
C GLY A 472 -21.73 19.91 -7.36
N GLY A 473 -20.69 20.68 -7.64
CA GLY A 473 -19.52 20.16 -8.35
C GLY A 473 -18.56 19.29 -7.54
N VAL A 474 -18.58 19.40 -6.21
CA VAL A 474 -17.68 18.65 -5.31
C VAL A 474 -18.40 17.45 -4.68
N MET A 475 -19.70 17.59 -4.42
CA MET A 475 -20.56 16.56 -3.83
C MET A 475 -20.69 15.33 -4.74
N ASP A 476 -20.79 15.51 -6.06
CA ASP A 476 -20.93 14.41 -7.03
C ASP A 476 -19.70 13.51 -7.09
N LYS A 477 -18.50 14.06 -6.93
CA LYS A 477 -17.25 13.28 -6.91
C LYS A 477 -17.06 12.47 -5.64
N ILE A 478 -17.54 12.96 -4.49
CA ILE A 478 -17.47 12.26 -3.21
C ILE A 478 -18.46 11.07 -3.19
N ILE A 479 -19.63 11.21 -3.83
CA ILE A 479 -20.63 10.13 -3.98
C ILE A 479 -20.03 8.97 -4.80
N GLY A 480 -19.33 9.27 -5.88
CA GLY A 480 -18.63 8.27 -6.70
C GLY A 480 -17.62 7.46 -5.89
N VAL A 481 -16.93 8.09 -4.94
CA VAL A 481 -15.96 7.40 -4.05
C VAL A 481 -16.68 6.54 -3.00
N ALA A 482 -17.77 7.01 -2.39
CA ALA A 482 -18.45 6.25 -1.33
C ALA A 482 -19.20 5.03 -1.86
N ILE A 483 -19.88 5.11 -3.00
CA ILE A 483 -20.57 3.95 -3.62
C ILE A 483 -19.56 3.02 -4.31
N GLY A 484 -18.43 3.55 -4.82
CA GLY A 484 -17.35 2.79 -5.42
C GLY A 484 -16.58 1.91 -4.45
N SER A 485 -16.59 2.21 -3.12
CA SER A 485 -15.81 1.44 -2.15
C SER A 485 -16.42 0.08 -1.76
N TYR A 486 -17.69 -0.20 -2.05
CA TYR A 486 -18.41 -1.34 -1.46
C TYR A 486 -19.00 -2.37 -2.42
N GLY A 487 -18.33 -2.82 -3.42
CA GLY A 487 -18.80 -3.96 -4.22
C GLY A 487 -18.29 -3.99 -5.66
N VAL A 488 -18.13 -2.85 -6.28
CA VAL A 488 -17.42 -2.74 -7.57
C VAL A 488 -15.99 -2.26 -7.31
N GLY A 489 -15.78 -1.56 -6.21
CA GLY A 489 -14.48 -1.07 -5.76
C GLY A 489 -13.40 -2.15 -5.58
N GLY A 490 -13.75 -3.37 -5.13
CA GLY A 490 -12.77 -4.44 -4.97
C GLY A 490 -12.09 -4.86 -6.28
N LEU A 491 -12.83 -4.85 -7.38
CA LEU A 491 -12.28 -5.18 -8.70
C LEU A 491 -11.43 -4.04 -9.26
N PHE A 492 -11.90 -2.80 -9.10
CA PHE A 492 -11.16 -1.61 -9.52
C PHE A 492 -9.97 -1.30 -8.64
N LEU A 493 -10.09 -1.53 -7.34
CA LEU A 493 -9.00 -1.39 -6.40
C LEU A 493 -7.87 -2.37 -6.73
N GLY A 494 -8.17 -3.64 -6.93
CA GLY A 494 -7.18 -4.64 -7.31
C GLY A 494 -6.50 -4.31 -8.65
N PHE A 495 -7.26 -3.90 -9.67
CA PHE A 495 -6.71 -3.59 -10.99
C PHE A 495 -5.90 -2.28 -11.03
N ARG A 496 -6.41 -1.24 -10.35
CA ARG A 496 -5.75 0.07 -10.30
C ARG A 496 -4.43 0.05 -9.51
N GLU A 497 -4.25 -0.93 -8.64
CA GLU A 497 -3.10 -1.05 -7.74
C GLU A 497 -2.02 -2.00 -8.24
N SER A 498 -2.39 -3.08 -8.88
CA SER A 498 -1.48 -4.17 -9.23
C SER A 498 -1.62 -4.63 -10.68
N GLY A 499 -2.33 -3.89 -11.52
CA GLY A 499 -2.58 -4.23 -12.91
C GLY A 499 -3.45 -5.49 -13.08
N VAL A 500 -3.28 -6.22 -14.19
CA VAL A 500 -4.07 -7.42 -14.53
C VAL A 500 -4.01 -8.48 -13.42
N LYS A 501 -2.89 -8.60 -12.71
CA LYS A 501 -2.75 -9.53 -11.57
C LYS A 501 -3.68 -9.15 -10.41
N GLY A 502 -3.78 -7.87 -10.06
CA GLY A 502 -4.65 -7.41 -8.97
C GLY A 502 -6.13 -7.57 -9.26
N ALA A 503 -6.54 -7.40 -10.51
CA ALA A 503 -7.92 -7.67 -10.93
C ALA A 503 -8.28 -9.15 -10.85
N LEU A 504 -7.34 -10.05 -11.16
CA LEU A 504 -7.53 -11.50 -11.07
C LEU A 504 -7.70 -11.97 -9.61
N LEU A 505 -6.92 -11.44 -8.68
CA LEU A 505 -6.95 -11.82 -7.26
C LEU A 505 -8.04 -11.06 -6.47
N GLY A 506 -8.19 -9.76 -6.67
CA GLY A 506 -9.24 -8.95 -6.06
C GLY A 506 -10.65 -9.37 -6.49
N GLY A 507 -10.81 -9.86 -7.72
CA GLY A 507 -12.04 -10.46 -8.22
C GLY A 507 -12.40 -11.77 -7.49
N ALA A 508 -11.42 -12.59 -7.14
CA ALA A 508 -11.65 -13.86 -6.43
C ALA A 508 -12.03 -13.65 -4.96
N THR A 509 -11.45 -12.65 -4.29
CA THR A 509 -11.72 -12.37 -2.87
C THR A 509 -13.00 -11.56 -2.66
N GLY A 510 -13.36 -10.65 -3.59
CA GLY A 510 -14.64 -9.93 -3.55
C GLY A 510 -15.86 -10.83 -3.76
N PHE A 511 -15.68 -12.04 -4.32
CA PHE A 511 -16.75 -13.01 -4.50
C PHE A 511 -17.06 -13.84 -3.22
N ALA A 512 -16.07 -14.01 -2.33
CA ALA A 512 -16.25 -14.77 -1.09
C ALA A 512 -17.05 -14.03 0.01
N GLY A 513 -17.26 -12.72 -0.13
CA GLY A 513 -18.05 -11.89 0.79
C GLY A 513 -19.53 -11.74 0.42
N PHE A 514 -20.04 -12.48 -0.59
CA PHE A 514 -21.41 -12.37 -1.10
C PHE A 514 -22.20 -13.71 -1.05
N TYR A 515 -21.75 -14.66 -0.23
CA TYR A 515 -22.58 -15.84 0.13
C TYR A 515 -22.89 -15.84 1.61
#